data_edf08c20ad9b24ea013e822daf5f1a15
#
_entry.id   edf08c20ad9b24ea013e822daf5f1a15
#
_cell.length_a   1.000
_cell.length_b   1.000
_cell.length_c   1.000
_cell.angle_alpha   90.00
_cell.angle_beta   90.00
_cell.angle_gamma   90.00
#
_symmetry.space_group_name_H-M   'P 1'
#
loop_
_entity.id
_entity.type
_entity.pdbx_description
1 polymer ?
#
loop_
_entity_poly.entity_id
_entity_poly.type
_entity_poly.pdbx_seq_one_letter_code
_entity_poly.pdbx_strand_id
1 'polypeptide(L)'
;FDVEAGVLTDAYSLDDAVKEGFLVPAVGISVGTKFLRQGIRYADLSEEEKDDWDALDWGDEDPPDEVSSEEINRFLFNEDTVDKVLAELMSKGHRVAEGDRLGKTIIFAKNQAHAEFIAQRFDVQYPPYAGTFARVITHSTAYAQSLIDDFSVTDKAPHIAISVDML
;
A
#
# COMPACT_ATOMS: atom_id res chain seq x y z
N PHE A 1 31.83 -27.96 6.55
CA PHE A 1 31.54 -26.57 6.85
C PHE A 1 31.21 -26.49 8.34
N ASP A 2 32.20 -26.10 9.16
CA ASP A 2 31.99 -25.79 10.58
C ASP A 2 31.45 -24.36 10.65
N VAL A 3 30.12 -24.22 10.78
CA VAL A 3 29.47 -22.94 11.03
C VAL A 3 29.11 -22.90 12.51
N GLU A 4 29.75 -22.04 13.29
CA GLU A 4 29.29 -21.73 14.64
C GLU A 4 27.85 -21.16 14.54
N ALA A 5 26.96 -21.68 15.39
CA ALA A 5 25.57 -21.29 15.38
C ALA A 5 25.44 -19.76 15.59
N GLY A 6 24.92 -19.05 14.58
CA GLY A 6 24.70 -17.60 14.60
C GLY A 6 25.76 -16.76 13.88
N VAL A 7 26.82 -17.35 13.32
CA VAL A 7 27.77 -16.62 12.47
C VAL A 7 27.44 -16.86 11.01
N LEU A 8 27.14 -15.78 10.29
CA LEU A 8 26.96 -15.82 8.84
C LEU A 8 28.31 -16.10 8.17
N THR A 9 28.39 -17.12 7.33
CA THR A 9 29.60 -17.48 6.56
C THR A 9 29.91 -16.46 5.47
N ASP A 10 28.91 -15.74 5.01
CA ASP A 10 29.01 -14.63 4.08
C ASP A 10 27.83 -13.69 4.33
N ALA A 11 28.08 -12.39 4.39
CA ALA A 11 27.06 -11.37 4.59
C ALA A 11 27.25 -10.28 3.54
N TYR A 12 26.34 -10.22 2.58
CA TYR A 12 26.24 -9.15 1.62
C TYR A 12 25.12 -8.18 2.05
N SER A 13 25.51 -7.03 2.56
CA SER A 13 24.55 -6.07 3.12
C SER A 13 23.90 -5.24 2.04
N LEU A 14 22.72 -4.65 2.36
CA LEU A 14 22.06 -3.66 1.51
C LEU A 14 23.00 -2.48 1.18
N ASP A 15 23.77 -2.02 2.17
CA ASP A 15 24.73 -0.93 2.02
C ASP A 15 25.85 -1.28 1.04
N ASP A 16 26.33 -2.51 1.05
CA ASP A 16 27.35 -2.98 0.11
C ASP A 16 26.78 -3.03 -1.29
N ALA A 17 25.55 -3.54 -1.47
CA ALA A 17 24.88 -3.60 -2.76
C ALA A 17 24.63 -2.20 -3.35
N VAL A 18 24.34 -1.21 -2.50
CA VAL A 18 24.19 0.20 -2.93
C VAL A 18 25.55 0.80 -3.30
N LYS A 19 26.62 0.57 -2.50
CA LYS A 19 27.96 1.08 -2.79
C LYS A 19 28.52 0.52 -4.11
N GLU A 20 28.25 -0.76 -4.38
CA GLU A 20 28.68 -1.45 -5.59
C GLU A 20 27.80 -1.15 -6.81
N GLY A 21 26.70 -0.41 -6.64
CA GLY A 21 25.81 0.02 -7.71
C GLY A 21 24.82 -1.04 -8.20
N PHE A 22 24.68 -2.15 -7.48
CA PHE A 22 23.65 -3.16 -7.77
C PHE A 22 22.26 -2.76 -7.31
N LEU A 23 22.18 -1.91 -6.29
CA LEU A 23 20.92 -1.36 -5.79
C LEU A 23 20.99 0.16 -5.69
N VAL A 24 19.84 0.80 -5.81
CA VAL A 24 19.68 2.23 -5.52
C VAL A 24 19.35 2.43 -4.04
N PRO A 25 19.76 3.56 -3.44
CA PRO A 25 19.40 3.87 -2.05
C PRO A 25 17.88 3.91 -1.89
N ALA A 26 17.35 3.25 -0.85
CA ALA A 26 15.96 3.35 -0.50
C ALA A 26 15.69 4.69 0.22
N VAL A 27 14.67 5.42 -0.23
CA VAL A 27 14.17 6.62 0.45
C VAL A 27 12.83 6.28 1.09
N GLY A 28 12.79 6.24 2.42
CA GLY A 28 11.57 6.04 3.18
C GLY A 28 10.76 7.33 3.26
N ILE A 29 9.53 7.32 2.75
CA ILE A 29 8.56 8.40 2.95
C ILE A 29 7.47 7.85 3.87
N SER A 30 7.38 8.41 5.09
CA SER A 30 6.30 8.07 6.01
C SER A 30 5.15 9.05 5.79
N VAL A 31 4.08 8.56 5.20
CA VAL A 31 2.81 9.31 5.17
C VAL A 31 2.11 9.01 6.49
N GLY A 32 2.02 10.04 7.35
CA GLY A 32 1.58 9.87 8.73
C GLY A 32 0.12 9.45 8.81
N THR A 33 -0.11 8.19 9.07
CA THR A 33 -1.31 7.71 9.71
C THR A 33 -0.95 7.38 11.16
N LYS A 34 -0.91 8.43 12.00
CA LYS A 34 -0.69 8.31 13.45
C LYS A 34 -1.61 7.24 14.05
N PHE A 35 -2.80 7.12 13.49
CA PHE A 35 -3.88 6.23 13.86
C PHE A 35 -3.58 4.73 13.67
N LEU A 36 -2.86 4.34 12.62
CA LEU A 36 -2.59 2.93 12.34
C LEU A 36 -1.62 2.28 13.34
N ARG A 37 -0.89 3.08 14.11
CA ARG A 37 0.11 2.57 15.07
C ARG A 37 -0.36 2.56 16.51
N GLN A 38 -1.27 3.44 16.89
CA GLN A 38 -1.63 3.71 18.29
C GLN A 38 -3.10 3.51 18.61
N GLY A 39 -3.92 3.16 17.59
CA GLY A 39 -5.36 3.26 17.77
C GLY A 39 -5.84 4.70 17.66
N ILE A 40 -7.14 4.90 17.77
CA ILE A 40 -7.81 6.20 17.79
C ILE A 40 -8.55 6.31 19.10
N ARG A 41 -8.32 7.40 19.82
CA ARG A 41 -9.14 7.76 21.00
C ARG A 41 -9.96 8.97 20.66
N TYR A 42 -11.26 8.89 20.87
CA TYR A 42 -12.19 9.99 20.65
C TYR A 42 -11.74 11.30 21.33
N ALA A 43 -11.23 11.18 22.56
CA ALA A 43 -10.75 12.32 23.33
C ALA A 43 -9.55 13.07 22.70
N ASP A 44 -8.78 12.39 21.87
CA ASP A 44 -7.57 12.94 21.23
C ASP A 44 -7.86 13.55 19.84
N LEU A 45 -9.11 13.44 19.36
CA LEU A 45 -9.55 13.96 18.08
C LEU A 45 -9.83 15.47 18.15
N SER A 46 -9.60 16.16 17.05
CA SER A 46 -10.08 17.53 16.85
C SER A 46 -11.61 17.55 16.74
N GLU A 47 -12.25 18.72 16.88
CA GLU A 47 -13.71 18.83 16.76
C GLU A 47 -14.23 18.38 15.38
N GLU A 48 -13.50 18.67 14.31
CA GLU A 48 -13.84 18.23 12.95
C GLU A 48 -13.74 16.71 12.80
N GLU A 49 -12.69 16.09 13.39
CA GLU A 49 -12.52 14.63 13.38
C GLU A 49 -13.55 13.92 14.28
N LYS A 50 -14.06 14.58 15.33
CA LYS A 50 -15.14 14.04 16.15
C LYS A 50 -16.47 14.04 15.42
N ASP A 51 -16.76 15.12 14.67
CA ASP A 51 -17.95 15.17 13.83
C ASP A 51 -17.93 14.06 12.76
N ASP A 52 -16.76 13.81 12.15
CA ASP A 52 -16.57 12.69 11.22
C ASP A 52 -16.72 11.33 11.91
N TRP A 53 -16.20 11.19 13.13
CA TRP A 53 -16.32 9.97 13.94
C TRP A 53 -17.76 9.64 14.30
N ASP A 54 -18.51 10.64 14.75
CA ASP A 54 -19.91 10.50 15.13
C ASP A 54 -20.81 10.24 13.91
N ALA A 55 -20.38 10.64 12.73
CA ALA A 55 -21.08 10.39 11.45
C ALA A 55 -20.81 8.99 10.88
N LEU A 56 -19.83 8.24 11.40
CA LEU A 56 -19.55 6.88 10.95
C LEU A 56 -20.68 5.93 11.34
N ASP A 57 -20.93 4.94 10.48
CA ASP A 57 -21.88 3.85 10.79
C ASP A 57 -21.21 2.83 11.70
N TRP A 58 -21.53 2.88 12.98
CA TRP A 58 -21.04 1.97 14.01
C TRP A 58 -21.96 0.73 14.18
N GLY A 59 -22.97 0.57 13.32
CA GLY A 59 -23.97 -0.46 13.42
C GLY A 59 -25.00 -0.14 14.53
N ASP A 60 -25.41 -1.18 15.27
CA ASP A 60 -26.40 -1.02 16.37
C ASP A 60 -25.76 -0.61 17.72
N GLU A 61 -24.47 -0.31 17.74
CA GLU A 61 -23.70 0.07 18.93
C GLU A 61 -23.41 1.57 18.96
N ASP A 62 -23.29 2.15 20.17
CA ASP A 62 -22.85 3.53 20.35
C ASP A 62 -21.40 3.69 19.85
N PRO A 63 -21.00 4.87 19.33
CA PRO A 63 -19.62 5.13 18.96
C PRO A 63 -18.66 4.79 20.08
N PRO A 64 -17.61 3.97 19.84
CA PRO A 64 -16.67 3.61 20.88
C PRO A 64 -15.76 4.80 21.26
N ASP A 65 -15.38 4.90 22.52
CA ASP A 65 -14.42 5.91 22.98
C ASP A 65 -12.99 5.68 22.46
N GLU A 66 -12.68 4.46 22.08
CA GLU A 66 -11.36 4.05 21.57
C GLU A 66 -11.51 2.91 20.55
N VAL A 67 -10.77 3.00 19.46
CA VAL A 67 -10.58 1.91 18.49
C VAL A 67 -9.13 1.49 18.52
N SER A 68 -8.86 0.24 18.86
CA SER A 68 -7.51 -0.31 18.90
C SER A 68 -6.87 -0.38 17.50
N SER A 69 -5.53 -0.43 17.45
CA SER A 69 -4.81 -0.61 16.17
C SER A 69 -5.19 -1.89 15.44
N GLU A 70 -5.68 -2.91 16.15
CA GLU A 70 -6.15 -4.18 15.59
C GLU A 70 -7.56 -4.03 14.99
N GLU A 71 -8.42 -3.23 15.62
CA GLU A 71 -9.75 -2.92 15.10
C GLU A 71 -9.70 -1.94 13.94
N ILE A 72 -8.74 -1.03 13.89
CA ILE A 72 -8.47 -0.16 12.73
C ILE A 72 -8.28 -0.99 11.45
N ASN A 73 -7.86 -2.25 11.56
CA ASN A 73 -7.83 -3.15 10.43
C ASN A 73 -9.22 -3.39 9.76
N ARG A 74 -10.32 -3.10 10.43
CA ARG A 74 -11.65 -3.05 9.81
C ARG A 74 -11.81 -1.84 8.91
N PHE A 75 -11.17 -0.70 9.25
CA PHE A 75 -11.20 0.54 8.46
C PHE A 75 -10.28 0.52 7.23
N LEU A 76 -9.44 -0.50 7.05
CA LEU A 76 -8.70 -0.68 5.79
C LEU A 76 -9.62 -0.85 4.58
N PHE A 77 -10.88 -1.19 4.81
CA PHE A 77 -11.95 -1.25 3.81
C PHE A 77 -12.81 0.03 3.79
N ASN A 78 -12.39 1.08 4.50
CA ASN A 78 -13.05 2.38 4.41
C ASN A 78 -12.65 3.06 3.11
N GLU A 79 -13.65 3.47 2.32
CA GLU A 79 -13.48 4.08 1.01
C GLU A 79 -12.63 5.35 1.08
N ASP A 80 -12.93 6.25 2.03
CA ASP A 80 -12.22 7.51 2.20
C ASP A 80 -10.73 7.31 2.52
N THR A 81 -10.42 6.31 3.35
CA THR A 81 -9.03 5.98 3.71
C THR A 81 -8.26 5.50 2.49
N VAL A 82 -8.82 4.57 1.73
CA VAL A 82 -8.18 4.03 0.53
C VAL A 82 -8.07 5.11 -0.54
N ASP A 83 -9.10 5.92 -0.75
CA ASP A 83 -9.11 7.02 -1.71
C ASP A 83 -8.05 8.07 -1.39
N LYS A 84 -7.89 8.45 -0.12
CA LYS A 84 -6.83 9.37 0.33
C LYS A 84 -5.43 8.77 0.09
N VAL A 85 -5.22 7.49 0.39
CA VAL A 85 -3.94 6.82 0.15
C VAL A 85 -3.62 6.78 -1.35
N LEU A 86 -4.60 6.45 -2.19
CA LEU A 86 -4.43 6.44 -3.64
C LEU A 86 -4.16 7.83 -4.20
N ALA A 87 -4.85 8.86 -3.69
CA ALA A 87 -4.61 10.26 -4.07
C ALA A 87 -3.18 10.72 -3.69
N GLU A 88 -2.71 10.39 -2.48
CA GLU A 88 -1.34 10.66 -2.06
C GLU A 88 -0.32 9.96 -2.97
N LEU A 89 -0.52 8.69 -3.27
CA LEU A 89 0.33 7.94 -4.18
C LEU A 89 0.36 8.58 -5.57
N MET A 90 -0.79 8.91 -6.13
CA MET A 90 -0.89 9.47 -7.48
C MET A 90 -0.33 10.89 -7.56
N SER A 91 -0.33 11.66 -6.46
CA SER A 91 0.19 13.04 -6.42
C SER A 91 1.67 13.10 -6.05
N LYS A 92 2.12 12.29 -5.09
CA LYS A 92 3.47 12.36 -4.49
C LYS A 92 4.38 11.18 -4.83
N GLY A 93 3.84 10.13 -5.46
CA GLY A 93 4.61 8.97 -5.90
C GLY A 93 5.71 9.34 -6.88
N HIS A 94 6.75 8.52 -6.92
CA HIS A 94 7.87 8.73 -7.83
C HIS A 94 7.40 8.80 -9.29
N ARG A 95 7.81 9.86 -10.00
CA ARG A 95 7.42 10.10 -11.38
C ARG A 95 8.55 9.73 -12.34
N VAL A 96 8.14 9.17 -13.47
CA VAL A 96 9.00 8.84 -14.61
C VAL A 96 8.49 9.56 -15.88
N ALA A 97 9.17 9.44 -16.99
CA ALA A 97 8.83 10.11 -18.25
C ALA A 97 8.65 11.64 -18.04
N GLU A 98 9.72 12.28 -17.50
CA GLU A 98 9.76 13.74 -17.27
C GLU A 98 8.63 14.27 -16.36
N GLY A 99 8.05 13.39 -15.52
CA GLY A 99 6.97 13.74 -14.59
C GLY A 99 5.57 13.34 -15.04
N ASP A 100 5.40 12.85 -16.26
CA ASP A 100 4.08 12.59 -16.83
C ASP A 100 3.41 11.33 -16.26
N ARG A 101 4.20 10.37 -15.76
CA ARG A 101 3.69 9.07 -15.35
C ARG A 101 4.21 8.63 -13.97
N LEU A 102 3.35 7.99 -13.20
CA LEU A 102 3.76 7.29 -11.98
C LEU A 102 4.72 6.15 -12.36
N GLY A 103 5.83 6.02 -11.64
CA GLY A 103 6.76 4.90 -11.77
C GLY A 103 6.11 3.57 -11.36
N LYS A 104 6.76 2.46 -11.71
CA LYS A 104 6.27 1.14 -11.28
C LYS A 104 6.16 1.08 -9.76
N THR A 105 4.99 0.72 -9.28
CA THR A 105 4.64 0.78 -7.86
C THR A 105 4.01 -0.54 -7.43
N ILE A 106 4.39 -1.02 -6.26
CA ILE A 106 3.76 -2.18 -5.63
C ILE A 106 3.00 -1.72 -4.40
N ILE A 107 1.74 -2.11 -4.30
CA ILE A 107 0.89 -1.92 -3.11
C ILE A 107 0.73 -3.29 -2.45
N PHE A 108 1.14 -3.41 -1.19
CA PHE A 108 0.92 -4.61 -0.40
C PHE A 108 -0.41 -4.51 0.34
N ALA A 109 -1.34 -5.38 -0.03
CA ALA A 109 -2.65 -5.49 0.60
C ALA A 109 -2.63 -6.56 1.70
N LYS A 110 -3.55 -6.46 2.66
CA LYS A 110 -3.67 -7.39 3.78
C LYS A 110 -4.08 -8.81 3.35
N ASN A 111 -4.97 -8.90 2.38
CA ASN A 111 -5.51 -10.15 1.82
C ASN A 111 -6.10 -9.90 0.44
N GLN A 112 -6.58 -10.97 -0.22
CA GLN A 112 -7.15 -10.90 -1.56
C GLN A 112 -8.33 -9.91 -1.66
N ALA A 113 -9.26 -9.95 -0.71
CA ALA A 113 -10.41 -9.05 -0.70
C ALA A 113 -9.97 -7.58 -0.58
N HIS A 114 -8.95 -7.28 0.23
CA HIS A 114 -8.38 -5.94 0.33
C HIS A 114 -7.69 -5.51 -0.97
N ALA A 115 -6.98 -6.41 -1.64
CA ALA A 115 -6.35 -6.11 -2.93
C ALA A 115 -7.38 -5.75 -4.00
N GLU A 116 -8.47 -6.52 -4.07
CA GLU A 116 -9.59 -6.28 -4.99
C GLU A 116 -10.32 -4.98 -4.67
N PHE A 117 -10.53 -4.69 -3.39
CA PHE A 117 -11.13 -3.43 -2.95
C PHE A 117 -10.29 -2.21 -3.36
N ILE A 118 -8.96 -2.24 -3.13
CA ILE A 118 -8.06 -1.17 -3.56
C ILE A 118 -8.12 -0.98 -5.08
N ALA A 119 -8.10 -2.06 -5.86
CA ALA A 119 -8.20 -1.98 -7.33
C ALA A 119 -9.53 -1.36 -7.77
N GLN A 120 -10.64 -1.76 -7.16
CA GLN A 120 -11.96 -1.19 -7.43
C GLN A 120 -12.02 0.30 -7.10
N ARG A 121 -11.50 0.73 -5.94
CA ARG A 121 -11.44 2.15 -5.57
C ARG A 121 -10.58 2.94 -6.55
N PHE A 122 -9.44 2.39 -6.98
CA PHE A 122 -8.60 3.02 -8.00
C PHE A 122 -9.37 3.24 -9.31
N ASP A 123 -10.08 2.24 -9.80
CA ASP A 123 -10.85 2.31 -11.05
C ASP A 123 -11.99 3.35 -10.97
N VAL A 124 -12.64 3.47 -9.80
CA VAL A 124 -13.67 4.48 -9.54
C VAL A 124 -13.08 5.90 -9.50
N GLN A 125 -11.94 6.07 -8.82
CA GLN A 125 -11.31 7.37 -8.64
C GLN A 125 -10.58 7.87 -9.89
N TYR A 126 -10.07 6.93 -10.70
CA TYR A 126 -9.29 7.22 -11.91
C TYR A 126 -9.86 6.51 -13.16
N PRO A 127 -11.09 6.85 -13.61
CA PRO A 127 -11.76 6.15 -14.71
C PRO A 127 -10.95 6.04 -16.01
N PRO A 128 -10.13 7.04 -16.41
CA PRO A 128 -9.30 6.91 -17.61
C PRO A 128 -8.25 5.78 -17.55
N TYR A 129 -7.93 5.31 -16.36
CA TYR A 129 -6.92 4.27 -16.11
C TYR A 129 -7.54 2.94 -15.70
N ALA A 130 -8.87 2.88 -15.57
CA ALA A 130 -9.60 1.73 -15.05
C ALA A 130 -9.26 0.42 -15.77
N GLY A 131 -9.09 -0.64 -15.01
CA GLY A 131 -8.83 -1.99 -15.49
C GLY A 131 -7.46 -2.24 -16.12
N THR A 132 -6.62 -1.22 -16.24
CA THR A 132 -5.30 -1.35 -16.91
C THR A 132 -4.14 -0.89 -16.06
N PHE A 133 -4.23 0.27 -15.43
CA PHE A 133 -3.12 0.93 -14.76
C PHE A 133 -2.78 0.30 -13.40
N ALA A 134 -3.78 -0.04 -12.61
CA ALA A 134 -3.67 -0.77 -11.35
C ALA A 134 -4.27 -2.18 -11.49
N ARG A 135 -3.51 -3.21 -11.18
CA ARG A 135 -3.95 -4.60 -11.30
C ARG A 135 -3.60 -5.40 -10.06
N VAL A 136 -4.53 -6.24 -9.64
CA VAL A 136 -4.27 -7.26 -8.63
C VAL A 136 -3.41 -8.36 -9.25
N ILE A 137 -2.27 -8.64 -8.62
CA ILE A 137 -1.33 -9.70 -9.03
C ILE A 137 -1.06 -10.56 -7.80
N THR A 138 -1.74 -11.69 -7.74
CA THR A 138 -1.62 -12.69 -6.66
C THR A 138 -1.59 -14.08 -7.27
N HIS A 139 -1.34 -15.10 -6.45
CA HIS A 139 -1.36 -16.49 -6.90
C HIS A 139 -2.72 -16.94 -7.51
N SER A 140 -3.81 -16.28 -7.13
CA SER A 140 -5.16 -16.56 -7.65
C SER A 140 -5.50 -15.78 -8.92
N THR A 141 -4.63 -14.86 -9.34
CA THR A 141 -4.87 -14.04 -10.52
C THR A 141 -4.66 -14.87 -11.79
N ALA A 142 -5.69 -14.94 -12.64
CA ALA A 142 -5.54 -15.55 -13.96
C ALA A 142 -4.47 -14.79 -14.77
N TYR A 143 -3.55 -15.54 -15.40
CA TYR A 143 -2.44 -14.98 -16.18
C TYR A 143 -1.47 -14.08 -15.36
N ALA A 144 -1.30 -14.37 -14.07
CA ALA A 144 -0.40 -13.62 -13.20
C ALA A 144 1.00 -13.44 -13.80
N GLN A 145 1.59 -14.49 -14.38
CA GLN A 145 2.91 -14.42 -15.00
C GLN A 145 2.97 -13.38 -16.12
N SER A 146 1.97 -13.34 -16.99
CA SER A 146 1.92 -12.34 -18.08
C SER A 146 1.83 -10.91 -17.54
N LEU A 147 1.08 -10.70 -16.43
CA LEU A 147 1.02 -9.39 -15.78
C LEU A 147 2.34 -9.00 -15.12
N ILE A 148 3.08 -9.96 -14.56
CA ILE A 148 4.42 -9.75 -13.99
C ILE A 148 5.40 -9.38 -15.10
N ASP A 149 5.38 -10.11 -16.22
CA ASP A 149 6.24 -9.83 -17.38
C ASP A 149 5.97 -8.41 -17.91
N ASP A 150 4.68 -8.04 -18.04
CA ASP A 150 4.26 -6.70 -18.45
C ASP A 150 4.66 -5.63 -17.43
N PHE A 151 4.52 -5.91 -16.13
CA PHE A 151 4.93 -5.01 -15.07
C PHE A 151 6.45 -4.76 -15.07
N SER A 152 7.24 -5.73 -15.50
CA SER A 152 8.71 -5.61 -15.60
C SER A 152 9.16 -4.66 -16.72
N VAL A 153 8.27 -4.35 -17.67
CA VAL A 153 8.57 -3.41 -18.77
C VAL A 153 8.13 -2.00 -18.36
N THR A 154 9.08 -1.06 -18.37
CA THR A 154 8.90 0.30 -17.84
C THR A 154 7.67 1.02 -18.41
N ASP A 155 7.43 0.91 -19.72
CA ASP A 155 6.40 1.68 -20.41
C ASP A 155 5.08 0.91 -20.61
N LYS A 156 5.01 -0.33 -20.14
CA LYS A 156 3.86 -1.20 -20.32
C LYS A 156 2.98 -1.22 -19.06
N ALA A 157 1.66 -1.20 -19.21
CA ALA A 157 0.75 -1.42 -18.09
C ALA A 157 0.84 -2.89 -17.61
N PRO A 158 0.56 -3.17 -16.32
CA PRO A 158 0.15 -2.22 -15.27
C PRO A 158 1.32 -1.37 -14.74
N HIS A 159 1.00 -0.20 -14.19
CA HIS A 159 1.96 0.64 -13.49
C HIS A 159 1.88 0.46 -11.98
N ILE A 160 0.74 0.03 -11.47
CA ILE A 160 0.53 -0.34 -10.07
C ILE A 160 0.21 -1.84 -10.01
N ALA A 161 1.04 -2.60 -9.32
CA ALA A 161 0.76 -3.98 -8.94
C ALA A 161 0.24 -4.00 -7.49
N ILE A 162 -0.95 -4.56 -7.28
CA ILE A 162 -1.54 -4.73 -5.94
C ILE A 162 -1.39 -6.21 -5.58
N SER A 163 -0.56 -6.50 -4.60
CA SER A 163 -0.21 -7.86 -4.21
C SER A 163 -0.53 -8.14 -2.75
N VAL A 164 -0.62 -9.41 -2.40
CA VAL A 164 -0.82 -9.90 -1.05
C VAL A 164 0.39 -10.73 -0.68
N ASP A 165 1.19 -10.24 0.24
CA ASP A 165 2.27 -10.94 0.97
C ASP A 165 3.10 -11.98 0.19
N MET A 166 3.23 -11.78 -1.11
CA MET A 166 3.94 -12.69 -1.98
C MET A 166 4.81 -11.91 -2.97
N LEU A 167 6.05 -11.82 -2.64
CA LEU A 167 7.12 -11.72 -3.62
C LEU A 167 8.15 -12.80 -3.36
#